data_a3b9a05e0219635e7dd5bbc84b957476
#
_entry.id   a3b9a05e0219635e7dd5bbc84b957476
#
_cell.length_a   1.000
_cell.length_b   1.000
_cell.length_c   1.000
_cell.angle_alpha   90.00
_cell.angle_beta   90.00
_cell.angle_gamma   90.00
#
_symmetry.space_group_name_H-M   'P 1'
#
loop_
_entity.id
_entity.type
_entity.pdbx_description
1 polymer ?
#
loop_
_entity_poly.entity_id
_entity_poly.type
_entity_poly.pdbx_seq_one_letter_code
_entity_poly.pdbx_strand_id
1 'polypeptide(L)'
;MSIQLTNDLDKKRFASAITGVCKIIIHNDATVDRDTLATKVFAKSAMTLDDQTRMFNGLAEVFRTAARKGWTHTELVDAAKNSEFVTIAEEQADILGQYWKSDFINIRSSVAEASAFNHKLGHFTWRIDVKSDGVDGSNDEPCSLLEMNVAGRVSVLF
;
A
#
# COMPACT_ATOMS: atom_id res chain seq x y z
N MET A 1 -20.24 -4.05 11.22
CA MET A 1 -19.95 -4.17 12.67
C MET A 1 -18.68 -3.37 12.93
N SER A 2 -18.82 -2.11 13.36
CA SER A 2 -17.69 -1.20 13.62
C SER A 2 -16.94 -1.70 14.85
N ILE A 3 -15.64 -1.89 14.70
CA ILE A 3 -14.78 -2.36 15.81
C ILE A 3 -14.46 -1.13 16.67
N GLN A 4 -15.18 -0.92 17.76
CA GLN A 4 -14.86 0.06 18.80
C GLN A 4 -13.61 -0.32 19.63
N LEU A 5 -12.78 -1.20 19.10
CA LEU A 5 -11.73 -1.89 19.85
C LEU A 5 -10.49 -1.03 20.16
N THR A 6 -10.36 0.11 19.50
CA THR A 6 -9.18 0.97 19.72
C THR A 6 -9.29 1.85 20.96
N ASN A 7 -10.52 2.13 21.44
CA ASN A 7 -10.74 3.02 22.57
C ASN A 7 -10.19 2.48 23.91
N ASP A 8 -9.95 1.16 24.00
CA ASP A 8 -9.39 0.52 25.19
C ASP A 8 -7.85 0.62 25.27
N LEU A 9 -7.22 1.12 24.20
CA LEU A 9 -5.77 1.28 24.15
C LEU A 9 -5.36 2.68 24.56
N ASP A 10 -4.43 2.78 25.51
CA ASP A 10 -3.80 4.05 25.84
C ASP A 10 -2.96 4.58 24.64
N LYS A 11 -2.67 5.88 24.67
CA LYS A 11 -1.93 6.57 23.57
C LYS A 11 -0.62 5.87 23.19
N LYS A 12 0.13 5.40 24.20
CA LYS A 12 1.45 4.77 23.96
C LYS A 12 1.29 3.41 23.28
N ARG A 13 0.32 2.62 23.71
CA ARG A 13 0.05 1.31 23.11
C ARG A 13 -0.52 1.43 21.70
N PHE A 14 -1.40 2.40 21.50
CA PHE A 14 -1.93 2.69 20.18
C PHE A 14 -0.81 3.12 19.21
N ALA A 15 0.08 4.01 19.63
CA ALA A 15 1.25 4.40 18.83
C ALA A 15 2.17 3.19 18.52
N SER A 16 2.36 2.29 19.50
CA SER A 16 3.12 1.05 19.31
C SER A 16 2.41 0.10 18.33
N ALA A 17 1.09 0.01 18.37
CA ALA A 17 0.29 -0.77 17.42
C ALA A 17 0.46 -0.25 16.00
N ILE A 18 0.34 1.07 15.79
CA ILE A 18 0.54 1.71 14.48
C ILE A 18 1.94 1.39 13.95
N THR A 19 2.97 1.64 14.74
CA THR A 19 4.36 1.37 14.35
C THR A 19 4.57 -0.10 13.97
N GLY A 20 4.01 -1.01 14.77
CA GLY A 20 4.10 -2.44 14.51
C GLY A 20 3.35 -2.87 13.25
N VAL A 21 2.14 -2.35 13.03
CA VAL A 21 1.35 -2.61 11.82
C VAL A 21 2.10 -2.16 10.59
N CYS A 22 2.65 -0.95 10.60
CA CYS A 22 3.42 -0.44 9.47
C CYS A 22 4.66 -1.30 9.20
N LYS A 23 5.43 -1.66 10.22
CA LYS A 23 6.60 -2.53 10.04
C LYS A 23 6.23 -3.90 9.49
N ILE A 24 5.29 -4.59 10.10
CA ILE A 24 4.96 -5.98 9.75
C ILE A 24 4.18 -6.06 8.43
N ILE A 25 3.12 -5.24 8.29
CA ILE A 25 2.12 -5.43 7.22
C ILE A 25 2.40 -4.54 6.02
N ILE A 26 2.94 -3.34 6.22
CA ILE A 26 3.21 -2.40 5.14
C ILE A 26 4.63 -2.59 4.61
N HIS A 27 5.63 -2.61 5.49
CA HIS A 27 7.04 -2.74 5.08
C HIS A 27 7.51 -4.20 4.98
N ASN A 28 6.67 -5.17 5.38
CA ASN A 28 7.02 -6.60 5.39
C ASN A 28 8.34 -6.90 6.13
N ASP A 29 8.54 -6.23 7.26
CA ASP A 29 9.75 -6.35 8.09
C ASP A 29 9.71 -7.64 8.92
N ALA A 30 10.47 -8.63 8.50
CA ALA A 30 10.56 -9.93 9.18
C ALA A 30 11.26 -9.88 10.55
N THR A 31 11.85 -8.74 10.93
CA THR A 31 12.52 -8.60 12.25
C THR A 31 11.51 -8.34 13.38
N VAL A 32 10.29 -7.95 13.05
CA VAL A 32 9.23 -7.69 14.01
C VAL A 32 8.26 -8.86 14.03
N ASP A 33 8.25 -9.59 15.15
CA ASP A 33 7.32 -10.69 15.35
C ASP A 33 5.93 -10.17 15.77
N ARG A 34 4.90 -10.68 15.10
CA ARG A 34 3.50 -10.29 15.33
C ARG A 34 3.01 -10.66 16.73
N ASP A 35 3.40 -11.83 17.22
CA ASP A 35 2.96 -12.32 18.53
C ASP A 35 3.60 -11.51 19.65
N THR A 36 4.87 -11.15 19.49
CA THR A 36 5.58 -10.25 20.41
C THR A 36 4.95 -8.86 20.43
N LEU A 37 4.54 -8.32 19.26
CA LEU A 37 3.85 -7.05 19.17
C LEU A 37 2.48 -7.12 19.85
N ALA A 38 1.69 -8.16 19.55
CA ALA A 38 0.37 -8.37 20.14
C ALA A 38 0.45 -8.45 21.67
N THR A 39 1.40 -9.22 22.19
CA THR A 39 1.62 -9.34 23.63
C THR A 39 1.96 -7.99 24.27
N LYS A 40 2.80 -7.16 23.64
CA LYS A 40 3.17 -5.83 24.18
C LYS A 40 2.01 -4.84 24.14
N VAL A 41 1.27 -4.81 23.03
CA VAL A 41 0.17 -3.87 22.82
C VAL A 41 -1.04 -4.23 23.70
N PHE A 42 -1.39 -5.52 23.76
CA PHE A 42 -2.62 -5.98 24.39
C PHE A 42 -2.42 -6.60 25.78
N ALA A 43 -1.24 -6.52 26.38
CA ALA A 43 -0.90 -7.13 27.67
C ALA A 43 -1.91 -6.88 28.82
N LYS A 44 -2.73 -5.83 28.71
CA LYS A 44 -3.78 -5.47 29.71
C LYS A 44 -5.16 -5.26 29.07
N SER A 45 -5.33 -5.67 27.82
CA SER A 45 -6.60 -5.56 27.11
C SER A 45 -7.34 -6.90 27.22
N ALA A 46 -8.66 -6.83 27.35
CA ALA A 46 -9.53 -8.00 27.30
C ALA A 46 -9.85 -8.45 25.85
N MET A 47 -9.14 -7.91 24.87
CA MET A 47 -9.38 -8.20 23.45
C MET A 47 -9.03 -9.64 23.10
N THR A 48 -9.90 -10.30 22.35
CA THR A 48 -9.63 -11.63 21.80
C THR A 48 -8.58 -11.57 20.71
N LEU A 49 -7.93 -12.68 20.40
CA LEU A 49 -6.93 -12.76 19.34
C LEU A 49 -7.53 -12.39 17.96
N ASP A 50 -8.80 -12.74 17.73
CA ASP A 50 -9.52 -12.39 16.51
C ASP A 50 -9.74 -10.87 16.39
N ASP A 51 -10.13 -10.22 17.48
CA ASP A 51 -10.29 -8.76 17.54
C ASP A 51 -8.96 -8.02 17.33
N GLN A 52 -7.88 -8.51 17.93
CA GLN A 52 -6.52 -7.97 17.72
C GLN A 52 -6.13 -8.06 16.24
N THR A 53 -6.40 -9.21 15.62
CA THR A 53 -6.13 -9.43 14.20
C THR A 53 -6.96 -8.50 13.31
N ARG A 54 -8.24 -8.34 13.62
CA ARG A 54 -9.13 -7.41 12.90
C ARG A 54 -8.65 -5.96 13.02
N MET A 55 -8.25 -5.56 14.21
CA MET A 55 -7.72 -4.21 14.44
C MET A 55 -6.45 -3.95 13.64
N PHE A 56 -5.49 -4.87 13.65
CA PHE A 56 -4.26 -4.74 12.88
C PHE A 56 -4.53 -4.66 11.38
N ASN A 57 -5.40 -5.52 10.87
CA ASN A 57 -5.78 -5.50 9.46
C ASN A 57 -6.54 -4.23 9.07
N GLY A 58 -7.42 -3.75 9.95
CA GLY A 58 -8.15 -2.50 9.75
C GLY A 58 -7.22 -1.29 9.68
N LEU A 59 -6.28 -1.16 10.61
CA LEU A 59 -5.26 -0.09 10.57
C LEU A 59 -4.40 -0.17 9.30
N ALA A 60 -3.97 -1.37 8.90
CA ALA A 60 -3.20 -1.56 7.69
C ALA A 60 -3.99 -1.14 6.43
N GLU A 61 -5.28 -1.44 6.38
CA GLU A 61 -6.14 -1.07 5.24
C GLU A 61 -6.36 0.44 5.16
N VAL A 62 -6.48 1.12 6.29
CA VAL A 62 -6.54 2.60 6.34
C VAL A 62 -5.27 3.19 5.71
N PHE A 63 -4.07 2.71 6.10
CA PHE A 63 -2.81 3.18 5.53
C PHE A 63 -2.66 2.84 4.04
N ARG A 64 -3.04 1.64 3.62
CA ARG A 64 -3.00 1.25 2.21
C ARG A 64 -3.92 2.11 1.35
N THR A 65 -5.12 2.37 1.84
CA THR A 65 -6.10 3.22 1.15
C THR A 65 -5.61 4.65 1.05
N ALA A 66 -5.07 5.20 2.14
CA ALA A 66 -4.48 6.53 2.16
C ALA A 66 -3.29 6.64 1.19
N ALA A 67 -2.43 5.63 1.14
CA ALA A 67 -1.29 5.58 0.23
C ALA A 67 -1.72 5.55 -1.25
N ARG A 68 -2.72 4.72 -1.58
CA ARG A 68 -3.26 4.60 -2.95
C ARG A 68 -3.96 5.87 -3.41
N LYS A 69 -4.72 6.51 -2.52
CA LYS A 69 -5.48 7.74 -2.82
C LYS A 69 -4.64 9.00 -2.69
N GLY A 70 -3.43 8.91 -2.15
CA GLY A 70 -2.55 10.06 -1.94
C GLY A 70 -3.06 11.04 -0.88
N TRP A 71 -3.76 10.55 0.13
CA TRP A 71 -4.36 11.38 1.16
C TRP A 71 -3.33 12.22 1.92
N THR A 72 -3.72 13.43 2.24
CA THR A 72 -3.03 14.27 3.22
C THR A 72 -3.26 13.73 4.64
N HIS A 73 -2.54 14.24 5.63
CA HIS A 73 -2.74 13.82 7.02
C HIS A 73 -4.12 14.17 7.55
N THR A 74 -4.71 15.29 7.11
CA THR A 74 -6.06 15.71 7.48
C THR A 74 -7.13 14.78 6.90
N GLU A 75 -7.02 14.45 5.62
CA GLU A 75 -7.93 13.50 4.97
C GLU A 75 -7.86 12.10 5.60
N LEU A 76 -6.66 11.67 6.00
CA LEU A 76 -6.49 10.40 6.71
C LEU A 76 -7.20 10.43 8.07
N VAL A 77 -7.02 11.51 8.84
CA VAL A 77 -7.66 11.66 10.16
C VAL A 77 -9.18 11.67 10.02
N ASP A 78 -9.73 12.42 9.07
CA ASP A 78 -11.16 12.49 8.82
C ASP A 78 -11.72 11.14 8.35
N ALA A 79 -11.02 10.48 7.46
CA ALA A 79 -11.40 9.15 6.99
C ALA A 79 -11.33 8.10 8.09
N ALA A 80 -10.36 8.18 8.99
CA ALA A 80 -10.21 7.26 10.10
C ALA A 80 -11.33 7.44 11.14
N LYS A 81 -11.74 8.68 11.42
CA LYS A 81 -12.90 8.98 12.29
C LYS A 81 -14.22 8.43 11.73
N ASN A 82 -14.36 8.42 10.41
CA ASN A 82 -15.58 8.00 9.70
C ASN A 82 -15.46 6.62 9.03
N SER A 83 -14.41 5.86 9.35
CA SER A 83 -14.11 4.59 8.70
C SER A 83 -15.09 3.48 9.10
N GLU A 84 -15.53 2.70 8.12
CA GLU A 84 -16.25 1.45 8.35
C GLU A 84 -15.34 0.34 8.93
N PHE A 85 -14.04 0.49 8.77
CA PHE A 85 -13.05 -0.52 9.16
C PHE A 85 -12.61 -0.39 10.63
N VAL A 86 -12.43 0.85 11.09
CA VAL A 86 -11.94 1.13 12.46
C VAL A 86 -12.60 2.41 12.95
N THR A 87 -13.29 2.33 14.09
CA THR A 87 -13.76 3.54 14.79
C THR A 87 -12.71 3.91 15.84
N ILE A 88 -12.06 5.05 15.65
CA ILE A 88 -11.01 5.52 16.54
C ILE A 88 -11.42 6.83 17.23
N ALA A 89 -10.98 6.99 18.48
CA ALA A 89 -11.17 8.22 19.24
C ALA A 89 -10.35 9.37 18.60
N GLU A 90 -10.76 10.61 18.86
CA GLU A 90 -10.11 11.81 18.30
C GLU A 90 -8.60 11.86 18.59
N GLU A 91 -8.22 11.58 19.84
CA GLU A 91 -6.81 11.54 20.24
C GLU A 91 -5.99 10.47 19.52
N GLN A 92 -6.61 9.35 19.20
CA GLN A 92 -5.98 8.26 18.43
C GLN A 92 -5.88 8.62 16.94
N ALA A 93 -6.87 9.31 16.41
CA ALA A 93 -6.83 9.83 15.04
C ALA A 93 -5.69 10.84 14.85
N ASP A 94 -5.45 11.67 15.82
CA ASP A 94 -4.32 12.61 15.81
C ASP A 94 -2.97 11.89 15.80
N ILE A 95 -2.81 10.83 16.60
CA ILE A 95 -1.60 9.99 16.61
C ILE A 95 -1.40 9.34 15.22
N LEU A 96 -2.48 8.82 14.64
CA LEU A 96 -2.45 8.23 13.29
C LEU A 96 -1.99 9.25 12.25
N GLY A 97 -2.54 10.47 12.31
CA GLY A 97 -2.18 11.57 11.41
C GLY A 97 -0.72 12.01 11.57
N GLN A 98 -0.22 12.09 12.81
CA GLN A 98 1.18 12.42 13.08
C GLN A 98 2.13 11.34 12.54
N TYR A 99 1.79 10.06 12.75
CA TYR A 99 2.56 8.95 12.21
C TYR A 99 2.58 8.99 10.68
N TRP A 100 1.43 9.17 10.05
CA TRP A 100 1.32 9.33 8.61
C TRP A 100 2.22 10.44 8.08
N LYS A 101 2.20 11.60 8.70
CA LYS A 101 3.03 12.73 8.31
C LYS A 101 4.53 12.42 8.39
N SER A 102 4.95 11.65 9.38
CA SER A 102 6.37 11.30 9.59
C SER A 102 6.86 10.21 8.64
N ASP A 103 6.01 9.25 8.24
CA ASP A 103 6.43 8.05 7.48
C ASP A 103 5.74 7.91 6.11
N PHE A 104 5.07 8.96 5.66
CA PHE A 104 4.27 8.99 4.45
C PHE A 104 5.01 8.48 3.20
N ILE A 105 6.26 8.92 2.99
CA ILE A 105 7.03 8.55 1.80
C ILE A 105 7.32 7.05 1.81
N ASN A 106 7.75 6.50 2.95
CA ASN A 106 8.09 5.10 3.09
C ASN A 106 6.85 4.21 2.93
N ILE A 107 5.73 4.60 3.55
CA ILE A 107 4.47 3.86 3.44
C ILE A 107 4.00 3.82 1.98
N ARG A 108 4.02 4.94 1.28
CA ARG A 108 3.64 5.00 -0.14
C ARG A 108 4.54 4.14 -1.02
N SER A 109 5.84 4.21 -0.81
CA SER A 109 6.81 3.39 -1.54
C SER A 109 6.55 1.91 -1.34
N SER A 110 6.40 1.47 -0.09
CA SER A 110 6.14 0.07 0.24
C SER A 110 4.81 -0.43 -0.33
N VAL A 111 3.75 0.38 -0.26
CA VAL A 111 2.45 0.03 -0.85
C VAL A 111 2.53 -0.03 -2.37
N ALA A 112 3.26 0.89 -3.01
CA ALA A 112 3.47 0.89 -4.45
C ALA A 112 4.27 -0.35 -4.89
N GLU A 113 5.32 -0.71 -4.16
CA GLU A 113 6.12 -1.91 -4.41
C GLU A 113 5.31 -3.20 -4.26
N ALA A 114 4.50 -3.29 -3.21
CA ALA A 114 3.61 -4.43 -2.98
C ALA A 114 2.48 -4.52 -4.01
N SER A 115 2.08 -3.39 -4.60
CA SER A 115 1.04 -3.30 -5.63
C SER A 115 1.61 -3.44 -7.04
N ALA A 116 2.93 -3.30 -7.21
CA ALA A 116 3.58 -3.53 -8.49
C ALA A 116 3.45 -5.03 -8.82
N PHE A 117 2.90 -5.33 -10.00
CA PHE A 117 2.99 -6.68 -10.54
C PHE A 117 4.47 -7.10 -10.50
N ASN A 118 4.73 -8.39 -10.30
CA ASN A 118 6.09 -8.96 -10.21
C ASN A 118 6.99 -8.65 -11.41
N HIS A 119 6.47 -7.92 -12.39
CA HIS A 119 7.12 -7.55 -13.63
C HIS A 119 7.06 -6.03 -13.80
N LYS A 120 8.13 -5.34 -13.37
CA LYS A 120 8.30 -3.91 -13.66
C LYS A 120 8.58 -3.73 -15.16
N LEU A 121 7.85 -2.82 -15.80
CA LEU A 121 8.20 -2.36 -17.13
C LEU A 121 9.53 -1.61 -17.03
N GLY A 122 10.60 -2.20 -17.57
CA GLY A 122 11.94 -1.63 -17.51
C GLY A 122 12.18 -0.62 -18.62
N HIS A 123 11.87 -1.01 -19.84
CA HIS A 123 12.09 -0.19 -21.02
C HIS A 123 10.98 -0.43 -22.04
N PHE A 124 10.64 0.62 -22.76
CA PHE A 124 9.62 0.62 -23.79
C PHE A 124 10.12 1.44 -24.98
N THR A 125 10.18 0.83 -26.14
CA THR A 125 10.47 1.51 -27.41
C THR A 125 9.42 1.15 -28.44
N TRP A 126 9.14 2.08 -29.32
CA TRP A 126 8.28 1.85 -30.45
C TRP A 126 8.89 2.48 -31.68
N ARG A 127 8.66 1.87 -32.83
CA ARG A 127 9.00 2.42 -34.11
C ARG A 127 7.94 2.06 -35.15
N ILE A 128 7.81 2.89 -36.14
CA ILE A 128 6.97 2.63 -37.30
C ILE A 128 7.90 2.33 -38.45
N ASP A 129 7.79 1.12 -38.98
CA ASP A 129 8.49 0.73 -40.17
C ASP A 129 7.49 0.75 -41.35
N VAL A 130 7.86 1.36 -42.44
CA VAL A 130 7.09 1.31 -43.70
C VAL A 130 7.74 0.24 -44.56
N LYS A 131 7.04 -0.85 -44.77
CA LYS A 131 7.49 -1.91 -45.63
C LYS A 131 7.24 -1.46 -47.08
N SER A 132 8.30 -1.00 -47.76
CA SER A 132 8.27 -0.67 -49.17
C SER A 132 8.67 -1.91 -49.94
N ASP A 133 7.71 -2.65 -50.50
CA ASP A 133 7.99 -3.69 -51.47
C ASP A 133 8.26 -3.02 -52.82
N GLY A 134 9.54 -3.04 -53.22
CA GLY A 134 10.03 -2.37 -54.42
C GLY A 134 9.38 -2.80 -55.71
N VAL A 135 9.42 -1.89 -56.65
CA VAL A 135 9.17 -1.94 -58.10
C VAL A 135 7.74 -1.65 -58.56
N ASP A 136 6.67 -2.02 -57.86
CA ASP A 136 5.30 -1.74 -58.33
C ASP A 136 4.44 -0.81 -57.45
N GLY A 137 4.99 -0.21 -56.39
CA GLY A 137 4.41 0.96 -55.68
C GLY A 137 3.00 0.81 -55.11
N SER A 138 2.48 -0.39 -54.92
CA SER A 138 1.07 -0.56 -54.60
C SER A 138 0.73 -0.99 -53.15
N ASN A 139 1.70 -1.26 -52.28
CA ASN A 139 1.41 -1.66 -50.90
C ASN A 139 2.48 -1.18 -49.91
N ASP A 140 2.52 0.13 -49.66
CA ASP A 140 3.23 0.67 -48.50
C ASP A 140 2.36 0.43 -47.26
N GLU A 141 2.50 -0.73 -46.64
CA GLU A 141 1.81 -1.01 -45.38
C GLU A 141 2.68 -0.57 -44.21
N PRO A 142 2.23 0.44 -43.44
CA PRO A 142 2.94 0.80 -42.22
C PRO A 142 2.74 -0.30 -41.18
N CYS A 143 3.83 -0.83 -40.65
CA CYS A 143 3.78 -1.70 -39.48
C CYS A 143 4.39 -1.02 -38.26
N SER A 144 3.76 -1.20 -37.10
CA SER A 144 4.29 -0.70 -35.84
C SER A 144 4.95 -1.84 -35.09
N LEU A 145 6.20 -1.63 -34.72
CA LEU A 145 6.95 -2.55 -33.89
C LEU A 145 7.01 -1.99 -32.46
N LEU A 146 6.50 -2.76 -31.54
CA LEU A 146 6.49 -2.43 -30.11
C LEU A 146 7.43 -3.38 -29.38
N GLU A 147 8.45 -2.84 -28.76
CA GLU A 147 9.36 -3.60 -27.91
C GLU A 147 9.14 -3.21 -26.45
N MET A 148 8.81 -4.20 -25.62
CA MET A 148 8.64 -4.02 -24.17
C MET A 148 9.64 -4.91 -23.42
N ASN A 149 10.39 -4.31 -22.51
CA ASN A 149 11.21 -5.04 -21.57
C ASN A 149 10.46 -5.12 -20.23
N VAL A 150 10.03 -6.33 -19.87
CA VAL A 150 9.31 -6.59 -18.61
C VAL A 150 10.15 -7.53 -17.78
N ALA A 151 10.60 -7.08 -16.61
CA ALA A 151 11.41 -7.86 -15.67
C ALA A 151 12.66 -8.50 -16.31
N GLY A 152 13.32 -7.77 -17.20
CA GLY A 152 14.50 -8.27 -17.91
C GLY A 152 14.22 -9.21 -19.07
N ARG A 153 12.96 -9.49 -19.40
CA ARG A 153 12.55 -10.22 -20.60
C ARG A 153 12.08 -9.24 -21.67
N VAL A 154 12.57 -9.40 -22.87
CA VAL A 154 12.18 -8.60 -24.03
C VAL A 154 11.06 -9.34 -24.77
N SER A 155 9.94 -8.65 -24.99
CA SER A 155 8.83 -9.10 -25.82
C SER A 155 8.66 -8.13 -26.97
N VAL A 156 8.62 -8.65 -28.20
CA VAL A 156 8.40 -7.86 -29.41
C VAL A 156 7.00 -8.19 -29.93
N LEU A 157 6.19 -7.15 -30.17
CA LEU A 157 4.85 -7.24 -30.73
C LEU A 157 4.89 -6.58 -32.12
N PHE A 158 4.30 -7.24 -33.09
CA PHE A 158 4.21 -6.78 -34.50
C PHE A 158 2.81 -6.27 -34.78
#